data_2436617297cc5f83da5b979784b08707
#
_entry.id   2436617297cc5f83da5b979784b08707
#
_cell.length_a   1.000
_cell.length_b   1.000
_cell.length_c   1.000
_cell.angle_alpha   90.00
_cell.angle_beta   90.00
_cell.angle_gamma   90.00
#
_symmetry.space_group_name_H-M   'P 1'
#
loop_
_entity.id
_entity.type
_entity.pdbx_description
1 polymer ?
#
loop_
_entity_poly.entity_id
_entity_poly.type
_entity_poly.pdbx_seq_one_letter_code
_entity_poly.pdbx_strand_id
1 'polypeptide(L)'
;MSTPATPPTKRSQQLIQTYRMAKTTDRRIGLITLAAFVLGALVGFAVIYLLPGDGLLSLILSIVGAILVGALAAIIIFGRRAQAAAFNQMEGKPGAAASALQMLRRGWKTDPVVGFTKQQDIVHRVVGPPGIVLVGEGNPNRLKTLMATERRKHERVLPETPIHEVICGNGDGQVPLPKLVRHVTKLGRNVKPAEITDILARLKAIDAVRGTVPMPKGPMPTSMKGMRGQQRGR
;
A
#
# COMPACT_ATOMS: atom_id res chain seq x y z
N MET A 1 -30.60 3.42 -0.89
CA MET A 1 -29.86 4.37 -0.06
C MET A 1 -29.16 3.58 1.04
N SER A 2 -27.88 3.23 0.85
CA SER A 2 -27.11 2.51 1.87
C SER A 2 -26.44 3.54 2.74
N THR A 3 -26.87 3.63 4.00
CA THR A 3 -26.30 4.50 5.04
C THR A 3 -24.79 4.17 5.16
N PRO A 4 -23.88 5.15 5.18
CA PRO A 4 -22.46 4.89 5.42
C PRO A 4 -22.33 4.28 6.81
N ALA A 5 -21.78 3.06 6.89
CA ALA A 5 -21.57 2.35 8.14
C ALA A 5 -20.67 3.19 9.05
N THR A 6 -21.18 3.57 10.21
CA THR A 6 -20.44 4.26 11.26
C THR A 6 -19.17 3.45 11.58
N PRO A 7 -17.99 4.05 11.65
CA PRO A 7 -16.77 3.31 11.96
C PRO A 7 -16.89 2.66 13.34
N PRO A 8 -16.51 1.38 13.49
CA PRO A 8 -16.68 0.65 14.73
C PRO A 8 -15.81 1.26 15.82
N THR A 9 -16.43 1.60 16.93
CA THR A 9 -15.79 2.25 18.10
C THR A 9 -14.96 1.29 18.95
N LYS A 10 -15.19 -0.03 18.84
CA LYS A 10 -14.48 -1.05 19.63
C LYS A 10 -13.46 -1.81 18.78
N ARG A 11 -12.25 -2.02 19.31
CA ARG A 11 -11.17 -2.78 18.63
C ARG A 11 -11.61 -4.18 18.17
N SER A 12 -12.44 -4.86 18.96
CA SER A 12 -13.00 -6.17 18.59
C SER A 12 -13.89 -6.10 17.35
N GLN A 13 -14.70 -5.06 17.20
CA GLN A 13 -15.55 -4.86 16.03
C GLN A 13 -14.72 -4.56 14.77
N GLN A 14 -13.61 -3.83 14.92
CA GLN A 14 -12.66 -3.59 13.82
C GLN A 14 -12.02 -4.89 13.33
N LEU A 15 -11.61 -5.77 14.25
CA LEU A 15 -11.07 -7.09 13.91
C LEU A 15 -12.09 -7.96 13.18
N ILE A 16 -13.35 -7.99 13.65
CA ILE A 16 -14.43 -8.75 13.01
C ILE A 16 -14.73 -8.21 11.61
N GLN A 17 -14.75 -6.89 11.43
CA GLN A 17 -14.95 -6.29 10.11
C GLN A 17 -13.80 -6.61 9.16
N THR A 18 -12.55 -6.47 9.64
CA THR A 18 -11.36 -6.84 8.86
C THR A 18 -11.40 -8.32 8.45
N TYR A 19 -11.79 -9.19 9.36
CA TYR A 19 -11.95 -10.62 9.06
C TYR A 19 -13.03 -10.88 8.01
N ARG A 20 -14.20 -10.23 8.13
CA ARG A 20 -15.30 -10.36 7.15
C ARG A 20 -14.87 -9.86 5.77
N MET A 21 -14.22 -8.69 5.71
CA MET A 21 -13.68 -8.15 4.46
C MET A 21 -12.61 -9.07 3.83
N ALA A 22 -11.70 -9.57 4.64
CA ALA A 22 -10.67 -10.48 4.15
C ALA A 22 -11.24 -11.82 3.66
N LYS A 23 -12.29 -12.34 4.32
CA LYS A 23 -12.98 -13.58 3.96
C LYS A 23 -13.72 -13.49 2.61
N THR A 24 -14.19 -12.29 2.20
CA THR A 24 -14.81 -12.13 0.88
C THR A 24 -13.80 -12.32 -0.26
N THR A 25 -12.54 -11.97 -0.04
CA THR A 25 -11.46 -12.09 -1.02
C THR A 25 -10.70 -13.43 -0.90
N ASP A 26 -10.51 -13.90 0.32
CA ASP A 26 -9.81 -15.17 0.61
C ASP A 26 -10.68 -16.08 1.49
N ARG A 27 -11.41 -16.99 0.85
CA ARG A 27 -12.32 -17.94 1.53
C ARG A 27 -11.59 -18.86 2.51
N ARG A 28 -10.27 -19.08 2.31
CA ARG A 28 -9.46 -20.00 3.13
C ARG A 28 -8.72 -19.30 4.27
N ILE A 29 -8.90 -18.00 4.47
CA ILE A 29 -8.15 -17.24 5.48
C ILE A 29 -8.31 -17.81 6.89
N GLY A 30 -9.53 -18.22 7.27
CA GLY A 30 -9.80 -18.79 8.59
C GLY A 30 -9.08 -20.13 8.81
N LEU A 31 -9.13 -21.01 7.82
CA LEU A 31 -8.51 -22.34 7.90
C LEU A 31 -6.99 -22.23 7.98
N ILE A 32 -6.38 -21.34 7.20
CA ILE A 32 -4.92 -21.14 7.20
C ILE A 32 -4.46 -20.46 8.49
N THR A 33 -5.24 -19.53 9.03
CA THR A 33 -4.93 -18.90 10.33
C THR A 33 -5.02 -19.92 11.46
N LEU A 34 -6.01 -20.83 11.43
CA LEU A 34 -6.13 -21.91 12.39
C LEU A 34 -4.95 -22.90 12.28
N ALA A 35 -4.60 -23.29 11.06
CA ALA A 35 -3.43 -24.15 10.83
C ALA A 35 -2.12 -23.51 11.35
N ALA A 36 -1.95 -22.21 11.12
CA ALA A 36 -0.80 -21.47 11.66
C ALA A 36 -0.79 -21.43 13.19
N PHE A 37 -1.97 -21.26 13.82
CA PHE A 37 -2.09 -21.36 15.27
C PHE A 37 -1.67 -22.72 15.79
N VAL A 38 -2.21 -23.80 15.22
CA VAL A 38 -1.90 -25.18 15.66
C VAL A 38 -0.43 -25.51 15.47
N LEU A 39 0.15 -25.19 14.30
CA LEU A 39 1.58 -25.42 14.06
C LEU A 39 2.46 -24.60 15.01
N GLY A 40 2.14 -23.32 15.21
CA GLY A 40 2.85 -22.46 16.16
C GLY A 40 2.74 -22.96 17.60
N ALA A 41 1.57 -23.45 17.99
CA ALA A 41 1.35 -24.03 19.32
C ALA A 41 2.15 -25.29 19.53
N LEU A 42 2.21 -26.20 18.54
CA LEU A 42 3.04 -27.40 18.61
C LEU A 42 4.53 -27.06 18.76
N VAL A 43 5.02 -26.08 17.99
CA VAL A 43 6.41 -25.61 18.10
C VAL A 43 6.66 -24.99 19.47
N GLY A 44 5.77 -24.12 19.94
CA GLY A 44 5.91 -23.45 21.24
C GLY A 44 5.90 -24.42 22.40
N PHE A 45 5.02 -25.46 22.35
CA PHE A 45 5.00 -26.54 23.31
C PHE A 45 6.30 -27.31 23.29
N ALA A 46 6.74 -27.80 22.13
CA ALA A 46 7.92 -28.61 21.98
C ALA A 46 9.20 -27.90 22.47
N VAL A 47 9.35 -26.62 22.11
CA VAL A 47 10.53 -25.84 22.53
C VAL A 47 10.63 -25.75 24.05
N ILE A 48 9.53 -25.48 24.75
CA ILE A 48 9.55 -25.33 26.22
C ILE A 48 9.63 -26.68 26.90
N TYR A 49 8.95 -27.70 26.38
CA TYR A 49 8.97 -29.07 26.96
C TYR A 49 10.35 -29.73 26.89
N LEU A 50 11.14 -29.38 25.85
CA LEU A 50 12.52 -29.89 25.70
C LEU A 50 13.54 -29.14 26.57
N LEU A 51 13.17 -28.04 27.23
CA LEU A 51 14.06 -27.41 28.21
C LEU A 51 14.18 -28.27 29.46
N PRO A 52 15.38 -28.30 30.11
CA PRO A 52 15.55 -29.02 31.35
C PRO A 52 14.62 -28.49 32.44
N GLY A 53 13.76 -29.36 32.94
CA GLY A 53 12.81 -29.05 34.00
C GLY A 53 11.75 -30.14 34.07
N ASP A 54 11.51 -30.66 35.27
CA ASP A 54 10.57 -31.74 35.51
C ASP A 54 9.35 -31.25 36.30
N GLY A 55 8.24 -31.97 36.16
CA GLY A 55 7.06 -31.76 36.96
C GLY A 55 5.98 -30.85 36.36
N LEU A 56 4.97 -30.53 37.20
CA LEU A 56 3.77 -29.80 36.80
C LEU A 56 4.05 -28.38 36.27
N LEU A 57 5.09 -27.73 36.81
CA LEU A 57 5.47 -26.37 36.37
C LEU A 57 5.94 -26.35 34.94
N SER A 58 6.80 -27.32 34.53
CA SER A 58 7.27 -27.43 33.14
C SER A 58 6.10 -27.64 32.17
N LEU A 59 5.14 -28.51 32.53
CA LEU A 59 3.94 -28.73 31.72
C LEU A 59 3.09 -27.47 31.57
N ILE A 60 2.85 -26.72 32.66
CA ILE A 60 2.08 -25.48 32.63
C ILE A 60 2.78 -24.45 31.73
N LEU A 61 4.10 -24.26 31.87
CA LEU A 61 4.87 -23.36 31.05
C LEU A 61 4.83 -23.74 29.57
N SER A 62 4.88 -25.05 29.26
CA SER A 62 4.78 -25.55 27.89
C SER A 62 3.42 -25.26 27.27
N ILE A 63 2.33 -25.40 28.02
CA ILE A 63 0.96 -25.04 27.55
C ILE A 63 0.83 -23.54 27.34
N VAL A 64 1.32 -22.71 28.26
CA VAL A 64 1.32 -21.26 28.10
C VAL A 64 2.12 -20.82 26.87
N GLY A 65 3.33 -21.40 26.71
CA GLY A 65 4.16 -21.15 25.54
C GLY A 65 3.51 -21.57 24.23
N ALA A 66 2.83 -22.71 24.20
CA ALA A 66 2.06 -23.18 23.06
C ALA A 66 1.00 -22.13 22.65
N ILE A 67 0.22 -21.64 23.61
CA ILE A 67 -0.83 -20.64 23.36
C ILE A 67 -0.22 -19.34 22.84
N LEU A 68 0.85 -18.84 23.46
CA LEU A 68 1.49 -17.57 23.06
C LEU A 68 2.11 -17.64 21.67
N VAL A 69 2.89 -18.70 21.39
CA VAL A 69 3.53 -18.86 20.07
C VAL A 69 2.49 -19.12 18.99
N GLY A 70 1.47 -19.94 19.28
CA GLY A 70 0.35 -20.17 18.38
C GLY A 70 -0.42 -18.90 18.05
N ALA A 71 -0.76 -18.10 19.07
CA ALA A 71 -1.44 -16.82 18.88
C ALA A 71 -0.58 -15.84 18.05
N LEU A 72 0.71 -15.76 18.33
CA LEU A 72 1.64 -14.92 17.56
C LEU A 72 1.70 -15.34 16.09
N ALA A 73 1.84 -16.64 15.82
CA ALA A 73 1.84 -17.17 14.45
C ALA A 73 0.51 -16.86 13.72
N ALA A 74 -0.61 -17.06 14.40
CA ALA A 74 -1.93 -16.75 13.85
C ALA A 74 -2.09 -15.26 13.50
N ILE A 75 -1.68 -14.36 14.39
CA ILE A 75 -1.75 -12.90 14.17
C ILE A 75 -0.88 -12.48 13.00
N ILE A 76 0.33 -13.00 12.87
CA ILE A 76 1.23 -12.68 11.76
C ILE A 76 0.66 -13.16 10.43
N ILE A 77 0.18 -14.39 10.35
CA ILE A 77 -0.38 -14.96 9.12
C ILE A 77 -1.69 -14.26 8.74
N PHE A 78 -2.57 -14.01 9.70
CA PHE A 78 -3.81 -13.26 9.48
C PHE A 78 -3.52 -11.85 8.97
N GLY A 79 -2.62 -11.10 9.62
CA GLY A 79 -2.26 -9.74 9.23
C GLY A 79 -1.73 -9.67 7.80
N ARG A 80 -0.83 -10.58 7.43
CA ARG A 80 -0.30 -10.65 6.05
C ARG A 80 -1.38 -10.94 5.02
N ARG A 81 -2.30 -11.86 5.31
CA ARG A 81 -3.38 -12.21 4.39
C ARG A 81 -4.46 -11.15 4.31
N ALA A 82 -4.83 -10.55 5.43
CA ALA A 82 -5.78 -9.45 5.46
C ALA A 82 -5.26 -8.25 4.67
N GLN A 83 -3.97 -7.93 4.79
CA GLN A 83 -3.32 -6.87 4.02
C GLN A 83 -3.32 -7.20 2.52
N ALA A 84 -2.97 -8.43 2.12
CA ALA A 84 -3.02 -8.85 0.73
C ALA A 84 -4.45 -8.78 0.16
N ALA A 85 -5.46 -9.20 0.93
CA ALA A 85 -6.86 -9.11 0.53
C ALA A 85 -7.32 -7.65 0.34
N ALA A 86 -6.89 -6.73 1.22
CA ALA A 86 -7.18 -5.32 1.08
C ALA A 86 -6.57 -4.72 -0.20
N PHE A 87 -5.33 -5.06 -0.53
CA PHE A 87 -4.70 -4.63 -1.78
C PHE A 87 -5.41 -5.19 -3.01
N ASN A 88 -5.82 -6.47 -2.99
CA ASN A 88 -6.56 -7.06 -4.10
C ASN A 88 -7.92 -6.39 -4.34
N GLN A 89 -8.58 -5.89 -3.30
CA GLN A 89 -9.82 -5.12 -3.43
C GLN A 89 -9.62 -3.71 -4.02
N MET A 90 -8.43 -3.16 -3.87
CA MET A 90 -8.06 -1.85 -4.42
C MET A 90 -7.50 -1.96 -5.85
N GLU A 91 -7.08 -3.15 -6.25
CA GLU A 91 -6.48 -3.40 -7.55
C GLU A 91 -7.45 -3.04 -8.68
N GLY A 92 -6.94 -2.37 -9.72
CA GLY A 92 -7.75 -1.86 -10.82
C GLY A 92 -8.53 -0.57 -10.51
N LYS A 93 -8.48 -0.05 -9.28
CA LYS A 93 -9.08 1.26 -8.97
C LYS A 93 -8.04 2.35 -9.14
N PRO A 94 -8.38 3.48 -9.81
CA PRO A 94 -7.46 4.60 -9.96
C PRO A 94 -7.00 5.13 -8.59
N GLY A 95 -5.69 5.31 -8.41
CA GLY A 95 -5.10 5.77 -7.15
C GLY A 95 -4.72 4.67 -6.16
N ALA A 96 -4.89 3.41 -6.51
CA ALA A 96 -4.49 2.28 -5.67
C ALA A 96 -2.98 2.28 -5.39
N ALA A 97 -2.17 2.55 -6.41
CA ALA A 97 -0.72 2.65 -6.27
C ALA A 97 -0.32 3.80 -5.32
N ALA A 98 -0.98 4.97 -5.40
CA ALA A 98 -0.73 6.08 -4.49
C ALA A 98 -0.98 5.68 -3.02
N SER A 99 -2.09 4.97 -2.77
CA SER A 99 -2.43 4.50 -1.43
C SER A 99 -1.40 3.51 -0.88
N ALA A 100 -0.89 2.61 -1.72
CA ALA A 100 0.18 1.69 -1.33
C ALA A 100 1.49 2.44 -1.04
N LEU A 101 1.86 3.43 -1.86
CA LEU A 101 3.08 4.22 -1.72
C LEU A 101 3.08 5.10 -0.46
N GLN A 102 1.92 5.49 0.07
CA GLN A 102 1.83 6.18 1.36
C GLN A 102 2.29 5.33 2.56
N MET A 103 2.38 4.00 2.39
CA MET A 103 2.90 3.09 3.42
C MET A 103 4.45 3.07 3.49
N LEU A 104 5.13 3.82 2.62
CA LEU A 104 6.59 3.95 2.67
C LEU A 104 7.03 4.62 3.99
N ARG A 105 8.18 4.19 4.50
CA ARG A 105 8.71 4.63 5.79
C ARG A 105 9.17 6.10 5.75
N ARG A 106 9.53 6.64 6.91
CA ARG A 106 10.19 7.96 7.02
C ARG A 106 11.42 8.04 6.10
N GLY A 107 11.64 9.22 5.51
CA GLY A 107 12.70 9.45 4.52
C GLY A 107 12.26 9.25 3.07
N TRP A 108 10.99 8.87 2.85
CA TRP A 108 10.36 8.84 1.55
C TRP A 108 9.30 9.93 1.44
N LYS A 109 9.23 10.57 0.29
CA LYS A 109 8.19 11.54 -0.04
C LYS A 109 7.41 11.04 -1.24
N THR A 110 6.09 10.92 -1.08
CA THR A 110 5.18 10.51 -2.15
C THR A 110 4.34 11.69 -2.58
N ASP A 111 4.39 12.00 -3.87
CA ASP A 111 3.55 13.01 -4.51
C ASP A 111 2.58 12.27 -5.45
N PRO A 112 1.31 12.13 -5.06
CA PRO A 112 0.31 11.47 -5.89
C PRO A 112 -0.03 12.33 -7.10
N VAL A 113 -0.30 11.68 -8.24
CA VAL A 113 -0.81 12.32 -9.47
C VAL A 113 0.12 13.44 -9.99
N VAL A 114 1.35 13.06 -10.34
CA VAL A 114 2.27 13.99 -11.03
C VAL A 114 2.02 14.07 -12.54
N GLY A 115 1.35 13.08 -13.12
CA GLY A 115 0.88 13.06 -14.50
C GLY A 115 -0.40 12.24 -14.61
N PHE A 116 -1.28 12.59 -15.54
CA PHE A 116 -2.50 11.84 -15.78
C PHE A 116 -2.98 11.98 -17.21
N THR A 117 -3.77 11.01 -17.69
CA THR A 117 -4.47 11.05 -18.97
C THR A 117 -5.99 11.19 -18.76
N LYS A 118 -6.70 11.57 -19.83
CA LYS A 118 -8.19 11.60 -19.81
C LYS A 118 -8.79 10.21 -19.56
N GLN A 119 -8.05 9.16 -19.84
CA GLN A 119 -8.44 7.75 -19.66
C GLN A 119 -8.09 7.19 -18.27
N GLN A 120 -7.76 8.07 -17.31
CA GLN A 120 -7.42 7.71 -15.93
C GLN A 120 -6.11 6.91 -15.77
N ASP A 121 -5.20 6.99 -16.74
CA ASP A 121 -3.84 6.54 -16.49
C ASP A 121 -3.13 7.61 -15.65
N ILE A 122 -2.43 7.18 -14.61
CA ILE A 122 -1.87 8.09 -13.61
C ILE A 122 -0.40 7.76 -13.39
N VAL A 123 0.42 8.78 -13.20
CA VAL A 123 1.80 8.64 -12.73
C VAL A 123 1.94 9.31 -11.37
N HIS A 124 2.52 8.57 -10.43
CA HIS A 124 2.88 9.03 -9.09
C HIS A 124 4.38 9.20 -9.01
N ARG A 125 4.86 10.13 -8.21
CA ARG A 125 6.28 10.35 -7.94
C ARG A 125 6.59 9.98 -6.50
N VAL A 126 7.66 9.23 -6.33
CA VAL A 126 8.24 8.92 -5.03
C VAL A 126 9.69 9.37 -5.03
N VAL A 127 10.09 10.12 -4.01
CA VAL A 127 11.48 10.54 -3.79
C VAL A 127 12.00 9.85 -2.54
N GLY A 128 13.16 9.23 -2.65
CA GLY A 128 13.77 8.49 -1.55
C GLY A 128 15.21 8.07 -1.84
N PRO A 129 15.76 7.12 -1.08
CA PRO A 129 17.13 6.66 -1.23
C PRO A 129 17.54 6.20 -2.64
N PRO A 130 16.66 5.62 -3.50
CA PRO A 130 17.03 5.29 -4.88
C PRO A 130 17.13 6.52 -5.80
N GLY A 131 16.62 7.68 -5.41
CA GLY A 131 16.40 8.84 -6.23
C GLY A 131 14.92 9.11 -6.46
N ILE A 132 14.53 9.37 -7.69
CA ILE A 132 13.14 9.58 -8.12
C ILE A 132 12.60 8.27 -8.68
N VAL A 133 11.45 7.84 -8.18
CA VAL A 133 10.72 6.69 -8.71
C VAL A 133 9.38 7.18 -9.27
N LEU A 134 9.17 7.01 -10.56
CA LEU A 134 7.92 7.27 -11.24
C LEU A 134 7.13 5.96 -11.28
N VAL A 135 5.94 5.97 -10.69
CA VAL A 135 5.06 4.80 -10.60
C VAL A 135 3.83 5.05 -11.45
N GLY A 136 3.69 4.28 -12.54
CA GLY A 136 2.56 4.36 -13.45
C GLY A 136 1.46 3.38 -13.08
N GLU A 137 0.21 3.83 -13.16
CA GLU A 137 -1.01 3.05 -12.93
C GLU A 137 -1.97 3.25 -14.09
N GLY A 138 -2.43 2.17 -14.74
CA GLY A 138 -3.33 2.21 -15.89
C GLY A 138 -2.90 1.31 -17.02
N ASN A 139 -3.27 1.67 -18.27
CA ASN A 139 -2.92 0.86 -19.44
C ASN A 139 -1.44 1.00 -19.81
N PRO A 140 -0.66 -0.09 -19.87
CA PRO A 140 0.79 -0.04 -20.07
C PRO A 140 1.21 0.64 -21.38
N ASN A 141 0.43 0.53 -22.44
CA ASN A 141 0.75 1.15 -23.73
C ASN A 141 0.65 2.68 -23.68
N ARG A 142 -0.37 3.21 -23.01
CA ARG A 142 -0.54 4.66 -22.83
C ARG A 142 0.42 5.22 -21.77
N LEU A 143 0.70 4.43 -20.73
CA LEU A 143 1.65 4.80 -19.68
C LEU A 143 3.06 5.04 -20.20
N LYS A 144 3.53 4.29 -21.20
CA LYS A 144 4.86 4.49 -21.78
C LYS A 144 5.10 5.95 -22.22
N THR A 145 4.14 6.54 -22.94
CA THR A 145 4.25 7.93 -23.41
C THR A 145 4.14 8.91 -22.25
N LEU A 146 3.23 8.68 -21.31
CA LEU A 146 3.04 9.53 -20.14
C LEU A 146 4.28 9.53 -19.24
N MET A 147 4.82 8.36 -18.93
CA MET A 147 6.01 8.19 -18.10
C MET A 147 7.25 8.79 -18.76
N ALA A 148 7.45 8.58 -20.06
CA ALA A 148 8.55 9.20 -20.81
C ALA A 148 8.45 10.74 -20.79
N THR A 149 7.24 11.29 -20.84
CA THR A 149 7.01 12.74 -20.75
C THR A 149 7.35 13.25 -19.34
N GLU A 150 6.89 12.57 -18.30
CA GLU A 150 7.21 12.93 -16.91
C GLU A 150 8.70 12.76 -16.62
N ARG A 151 9.33 11.68 -17.09
CA ARG A 151 10.76 11.46 -16.95
C ARG A 151 11.57 12.62 -17.54
N ARG A 152 11.29 13.02 -18.77
CA ARG A 152 11.99 14.17 -19.43
C ARG A 152 11.84 15.48 -18.64
N LYS A 153 10.68 15.72 -18.01
CA LYS A 153 10.49 16.89 -17.15
C LYS A 153 11.40 16.86 -15.94
N HIS A 154 11.57 15.69 -15.32
CA HIS A 154 12.41 15.50 -14.14
C HIS A 154 13.90 15.54 -14.52
N GLU A 155 14.32 14.90 -15.62
CA GLU A 155 15.69 14.93 -16.12
C GLU A 155 16.16 16.35 -16.46
N ARG A 156 15.28 17.21 -16.97
CA ARG A 156 15.61 18.60 -17.28
C ARG A 156 15.98 19.42 -16.05
N VAL A 157 15.39 19.14 -14.90
CA VAL A 157 15.64 19.88 -13.65
C VAL A 157 16.67 19.20 -12.77
N LEU A 158 16.77 17.87 -12.87
CA LEU A 158 17.60 17.01 -12.04
C LEU A 158 18.34 15.98 -12.90
N PRO A 159 19.26 16.44 -13.77
CA PRO A 159 19.94 15.56 -14.76
C PRO A 159 20.80 14.47 -14.10
N GLU A 160 21.35 14.73 -12.93
CA GLU A 160 22.24 13.80 -12.20
C GLU A 160 21.51 12.87 -11.24
N THR A 161 20.19 13.07 -11.04
CA THR A 161 19.41 12.24 -10.12
C THR A 161 18.92 10.98 -10.83
N PRO A 162 19.17 9.79 -10.27
CA PRO A 162 18.63 8.55 -10.85
C PRO A 162 17.11 8.56 -10.87
N ILE A 163 16.52 8.21 -12.03
CA ILE A 163 15.07 8.11 -12.21
C ILE A 163 14.74 6.67 -12.58
N HIS A 164 13.91 6.05 -11.75
CA HIS A 164 13.40 4.70 -11.97
C HIS A 164 11.95 4.76 -12.41
N GLU A 165 11.58 3.88 -13.34
CA GLU A 165 10.21 3.74 -13.83
C GLU A 165 9.65 2.38 -13.39
N VAL A 166 8.47 2.39 -12.80
CA VAL A 166 7.76 1.18 -12.33
C VAL A 166 6.32 1.26 -12.79
N ILE A 167 5.82 0.23 -13.45
CA ILE A 167 4.41 0.11 -13.82
C ILE A 167 3.74 -0.82 -12.83
N CYS A 168 2.70 -0.32 -12.16
CA CYS A 168 1.89 -1.09 -11.23
C CYS A 168 0.81 -1.86 -11.99
N GLY A 169 0.76 -3.19 -11.81
CA GLY A 169 -0.22 -4.06 -12.46
C GLY A 169 0.20 -5.52 -12.42
N ASN A 170 -0.58 -6.39 -13.07
CA ASN A 170 -0.36 -7.86 -13.08
C ASN A 170 0.13 -8.40 -14.42
N GLY A 171 0.44 -7.55 -15.39
CA GLY A 171 0.98 -7.95 -16.68
C GLY A 171 2.50 -8.19 -16.65
N ASP A 172 3.03 -8.67 -17.75
CA ASP A 172 4.48 -8.91 -17.92
C ASP A 172 5.26 -7.61 -17.74
N GLY A 173 6.31 -7.66 -16.93
CA GLY A 173 7.12 -6.50 -16.59
C GLY A 173 6.47 -5.49 -15.64
N GLN A 174 5.29 -5.80 -15.12
CA GLN A 174 4.59 -4.96 -14.13
C GLN A 174 4.81 -5.48 -12.72
N VAL A 175 4.65 -4.59 -11.74
CA VAL A 175 4.77 -4.92 -10.32
C VAL A 175 3.39 -4.96 -9.69
N PRO A 176 2.94 -6.12 -9.17
CA PRO A 176 1.66 -6.22 -8.48
C PRO A 176 1.57 -5.28 -7.28
N LEU A 177 0.39 -4.69 -7.07
CA LEU A 177 0.13 -3.71 -6.00
C LEU A 177 0.62 -4.17 -4.61
N PRO A 178 0.40 -5.43 -4.16
CA PRO A 178 0.92 -5.90 -2.86
C PRO A 178 2.44 -5.95 -2.75
N LYS A 179 3.15 -6.00 -3.89
CA LYS A 179 4.62 -6.05 -3.94
C LYS A 179 5.26 -4.70 -4.22
N LEU A 180 4.46 -3.67 -4.56
CA LEU A 180 4.94 -2.37 -5.03
C LEU A 180 5.86 -1.69 -4.02
N VAL A 181 5.44 -1.55 -2.76
CA VAL A 181 6.26 -0.93 -1.70
C VAL A 181 7.59 -1.65 -1.51
N ARG A 182 7.56 -2.99 -1.49
CA ARG A 182 8.77 -3.80 -1.36
C ARG A 182 9.68 -3.65 -2.57
N HIS A 183 9.13 -3.58 -3.78
CA HIS A 183 9.89 -3.39 -5.01
C HIS A 183 10.59 -2.03 -5.00
N VAL A 184 9.87 -0.95 -4.72
CA VAL A 184 10.40 0.41 -4.65
C VAL A 184 11.51 0.53 -3.59
N THR A 185 11.35 -0.09 -2.42
CA THR A 185 12.37 -0.06 -1.36
C THR A 185 13.63 -0.87 -1.71
N LYS A 186 13.57 -1.78 -2.68
CA LYS A 186 14.70 -2.59 -3.14
C LYS A 186 15.49 -1.99 -4.29
N LEU A 187 15.08 -0.85 -4.86
CA LEU A 187 15.76 -0.19 -5.98
C LEU A 187 17.17 0.35 -5.64
N GLY A 188 17.57 0.23 -4.38
CA GLY A 188 18.92 0.60 -3.94
C GLY A 188 18.97 1.90 -3.12
N ARG A 189 20.20 2.40 -2.93
CA ARG A 189 20.48 3.65 -2.20
C ARG A 189 21.51 4.44 -2.99
N ASN A 190 21.06 5.25 -3.91
CA ASN A 190 21.88 6.03 -4.82
C ASN A 190 22.00 7.50 -4.40
N VAL A 191 21.16 7.93 -3.44
CA VAL A 191 21.04 9.33 -3.01
C VAL A 191 21.13 9.40 -1.49
N LYS A 192 21.93 10.36 -0.99
CA LYS A 192 22.09 10.62 0.44
C LYS A 192 20.92 11.42 1.01
N PRO A 193 20.62 11.34 2.32
CA PRO A 193 19.51 12.08 2.91
C PRO A 193 19.54 13.60 2.70
N ALA A 194 20.72 14.21 2.69
CA ALA A 194 20.87 15.65 2.40
C ALA A 194 20.48 16.01 0.97
N GLU A 195 20.87 15.17 0.00
CA GLU A 195 20.55 15.34 -1.42
C GLU A 195 19.04 15.18 -1.68
N ILE A 196 18.34 14.34 -0.90
CA ILE A 196 16.87 14.21 -0.99
C ILE A 196 16.19 15.55 -0.72
N THR A 197 16.69 16.33 0.22
CA THR A 197 16.14 17.65 0.55
C THR A 197 16.32 18.63 -0.62
N ASP A 198 17.48 18.64 -1.26
CA ASP A 198 17.74 19.46 -2.44
C ASP A 198 16.87 19.03 -3.64
N ILE A 199 16.76 17.73 -3.90
CA ILE A 199 15.86 17.17 -4.91
C ILE A 199 14.42 17.66 -4.68
N LEU A 200 13.92 17.58 -3.45
CA LEU A 200 12.57 18.03 -3.13
C LEU A 200 12.39 19.55 -3.32
N ALA A 201 13.41 20.34 -3.01
CA ALA A 201 13.37 21.79 -3.24
C ALA A 201 13.29 22.15 -4.73
N ARG A 202 14.10 21.47 -5.56
CA ARG A 202 14.07 21.67 -7.03
C ARG A 202 12.77 21.16 -7.66
N LEU A 203 12.20 20.07 -7.17
CA LEU A 203 10.92 19.52 -7.65
C LEU A 203 9.74 20.47 -7.39
N LYS A 204 9.79 21.29 -6.33
CA LYS A 204 8.79 22.34 -6.08
C LYS A 204 8.68 23.32 -7.24
N ALA A 205 9.78 23.60 -7.94
CA ALA A 205 9.75 24.48 -9.12
C ALA A 205 8.96 23.86 -10.28
N ILE A 206 9.08 22.54 -10.48
CA ILE A 206 8.27 21.82 -11.49
C ILE A 206 6.79 21.86 -11.09
N ASP A 207 6.50 21.66 -9.81
CA ASP A 207 5.12 21.58 -9.30
C ASP A 207 4.43 22.97 -9.34
N ALA A 208 5.18 24.05 -9.15
CA ALA A 208 4.67 25.42 -9.27
C ALA A 208 4.23 25.77 -10.70
N VAL A 209 4.89 25.23 -11.72
CA VAL A 209 4.54 25.41 -13.13
C VAL A 209 3.36 24.53 -13.56
N ARG A 210 3.13 23.45 -12.82
CA ARG A 210 1.91 22.65 -13.00
C ARG A 210 0.74 23.47 -12.49
N GLY A 211 -0.09 23.98 -13.42
CA GLY A 211 -1.37 24.55 -13.06
C GLY A 211 -2.06 23.60 -12.08
N THR A 212 -2.56 24.15 -10.99
CA THR A 212 -3.29 23.40 -9.95
C THR A 212 -4.35 22.58 -10.66
N VAL A 213 -4.18 21.25 -10.72
CA VAL A 213 -5.25 20.37 -11.17
C VAL A 213 -6.43 20.68 -10.25
N PRO A 214 -7.56 21.21 -10.75
CA PRO A 214 -8.70 21.50 -9.92
C PRO A 214 -9.27 20.19 -9.42
N MET A 215 -8.73 19.67 -8.31
CA MET A 215 -9.39 18.59 -7.59
C MET A 215 -10.68 19.17 -7.01
N PRO A 216 -11.83 18.56 -7.31
CA PRO A 216 -13.09 18.98 -6.71
C PRO A 216 -12.93 18.95 -5.18
N LYS A 217 -13.01 20.10 -4.54
CA LYS A 217 -13.06 20.22 -3.07
C LYS A 217 -14.45 19.76 -2.62
N GLY A 218 -14.63 18.45 -2.45
CA GLY A 218 -15.88 17.88 -1.98
C GLY A 218 -16.16 16.48 -2.53
N PRO A 219 -17.12 15.76 -1.97
CA PRO A 219 -17.55 14.46 -2.49
C PRO A 219 -18.04 14.64 -3.93
N MET A 220 -17.47 13.85 -4.84
CA MET A 220 -17.94 13.84 -6.23
C MET A 220 -19.42 13.48 -6.28
N PRO A 221 -20.26 14.26 -6.99
CA PRO A 221 -21.68 13.92 -7.14
C PRO A 221 -21.76 12.57 -7.86
N THR A 222 -22.39 11.59 -7.22
CA THR A 222 -22.55 10.23 -7.73
C THR A 222 -23.60 10.12 -8.82
N SER A 223 -24.24 11.22 -9.23
CA SER A 223 -25.20 11.23 -10.33
C SER A 223 -25.22 12.57 -11.09
N MET A 224 -25.50 12.50 -12.41
CA MET A 224 -25.69 13.69 -13.27
C MET A 224 -26.83 14.63 -12.81
N LYS A 225 -27.75 14.17 -11.97
CA LYS A 225 -28.85 14.96 -11.42
C LYS A 225 -28.36 16.00 -10.40
N GLY A 226 -27.26 15.73 -9.69
CA GLY A 226 -26.63 16.67 -8.74
C GLY A 226 -25.93 17.85 -9.41
N MET A 227 -25.46 17.67 -10.64
CA MET A 227 -24.74 18.70 -11.39
C MET A 227 -25.67 19.78 -11.94
N ARG A 228 -26.93 19.45 -12.26
CA ARG A 228 -27.93 20.43 -12.75
C ARG A 228 -28.45 21.38 -11.67
N GLY A 229 -28.37 21.01 -10.40
CA GLY A 229 -28.79 21.87 -9.28
C GLY A 229 -27.82 23.02 -9.00
N GLN A 230 -26.54 22.83 -9.24
CA GLN A 230 -25.51 23.87 -9.00
C GLN A 230 -25.43 24.93 -10.11
N GLN A 231 -25.92 24.65 -11.31
CA GLN A 231 -25.96 25.64 -12.42
C GLN A 231 -27.16 26.58 -12.41
N ARG A 232 -28.18 26.30 -11.56
CA ARG A 232 -29.38 27.16 -11.45
C ARG A 232 -29.34 28.15 -10.30
N GLY A 233 -28.25 28.23 -9.54
CA GLY A 233 -28.08 29.11 -8.38
C GLY A 233 -27.11 30.28 -8.64
N ARG A 234 -27.10 30.84 -9.86
CA ARG A 234 -26.48 32.14 -10.16
C ARG A 234 -27.43 32.97 -10.93
#